data_7ea2c16fbcd3995b9f06c912b1273c32
#
_entry.id   7ea2c16fbcd3995b9f06c912b1273c32
#
_cell.length_a   1.000
_cell.length_b   1.000
_cell.length_c   1.000
_cell.angle_alpha   90.00
_cell.angle_beta   90.00
_cell.angle_gamma   90.00
#
_symmetry.space_group_name_H-M   'P 1'
#
loop_
_entity.id
_entity.type
_entity.pdbx_description
1 polymer ?
#
loop_
_entity_poly.entity_id
_entity_poly.type
_entity_poly.pdbx_seq_one_letter_code
_entity_poly.pdbx_strand_id
1 'polypeptide(L)'
;LLIHPECGCASQCLYAAAHDAKLAETTHVLSTEGMVRHVTSSKRTDFVVATETGILHRLRKEAPDKRFYAMSERAVCRYMKQITLPKLRDSLREMQYPVTVPDDVAARARRAIERMVEIV
;
A
#
# COMPACT_ATOMS: atom_id res chain seq x y z
N LEU A 1 -5.74 -9.34 10.60
CA LEU A 1 -5.73 -7.91 10.34
C LEU A 1 -4.50 -7.56 9.49
N LEU A 2 -4.69 -6.87 8.38
CA LEU A 2 -3.61 -6.40 7.49
C LEU A 2 -3.46 -4.90 7.65
N ILE A 3 -2.26 -4.42 7.93
CA ILE A 3 -1.96 -3.01 8.18
C ILE A 3 -0.85 -2.55 7.23
N HIS A 4 -1.04 -1.38 6.59
CA HIS A 4 0.05 -0.72 5.88
C HIS A 4 0.78 0.24 6.86
N PRO A 5 2.12 0.18 6.97
CA PRO A 5 2.85 0.93 7.99
C PRO A 5 2.71 2.45 7.89
N GLU A 6 2.48 2.97 6.68
CA GLU A 6 2.39 4.42 6.42
C GLU A 6 0.97 4.98 6.50
N CYS A 7 -0.03 4.15 6.83
CA CYS A 7 -1.41 4.64 6.97
C CYS A 7 -1.66 5.24 8.36
N GLY A 8 -2.41 6.33 8.40
CA GLY A 8 -2.73 7.02 9.66
C GLY A 8 -3.50 6.17 10.69
N CYS A 9 -4.18 5.11 10.26
CA CYS A 9 -4.83 4.14 11.16
C CYS A 9 -3.86 3.10 11.76
N ALA A 10 -2.63 2.99 11.24
CA ALA A 10 -1.66 1.97 11.67
C ALA A 10 -1.36 2.07 13.17
N SER A 11 -1.14 3.27 13.69
CA SER A 11 -0.78 3.47 15.11
C SER A 11 -1.85 2.94 16.06
N GLN A 12 -3.13 3.21 15.79
CA GLN A 12 -4.23 2.72 16.62
C GLN A 12 -4.38 1.20 16.54
N CYS A 13 -4.26 0.63 15.34
CA CYS A 13 -4.32 -0.81 15.13
C CYS A 13 -3.15 -1.53 15.82
N LEU A 14 -1.95 -0.99 15.74
CA LEU A 14 -0.76 -1.54 16.39
C LEU A 14 -0.85 -1.41 17.91
N TYR A 15 -1.38 -0.30 18.43
CA TYR A 15 -1.63 -0.14 19.86
C TYR A 15 -2.64 -1.20 20.36
N ALA A 16 -3.74 -1.41 19.65
CA ALA A 16 -4.71 -2.44 20.01
C ALA A 16 -4.09 -3.86 19.98
N ALA A 17 -3.31 -4.18 18.94
CA ALA A 17 -2.61 -5.46 18.85
C ALA A 17 -1.58 -5.66 19.98
N ALA A 18 -0.89 -4.61 20.43
CA ALA A 18 0.05 -4.69 21.54
C ALA A 18 -0.59 -5.02 22.90
N HIS A 19 -1.91 -4.80 23.02
CA HIS A 19 -2.67 -5.05 24.27
C HIS A 19 -3.61 -6.25 24.17
N ASP A 20 -3.65 -6.94 23.03
CA ASP A 20 -4.45 -8.14 22.81
C ASP A 20 -3.63 -9.21 22.07
N ALA A 21 -3.24 -10.26 22.80
CA ALA A 21 -2.41 -11.34 22.27
C ALA A 21 -3.07 -12.05 21.07
N LYS A 22 -4.39 -12.26 21.09
CA LYS A 22 -5.10 -12.88 19.95
C LYS A 22 -5.08 -11.99 18.70
N LEU A 23 -5.21 -10.68 18.90
CA LEU A 23 -5.12 -9.71 17.81
C LEU A 23 -3.69 -9.63 17.28
N ALA A 24 -2.69 -9.65 18.16
CA ALA A 24 -1.28 -9.64 17.79
C ALA A 24 -0.91 -10.83 16.88
N GLU A 25 -1.31 -12.05 17.24
CA GLU A 25 -1.05 -13.25 16.44
C GLU A 25 -1.64 -13.21 15.02
N THR A 26 -2.67 -12.41 14.83
CA THR A 26 -3.40 -12.32 13.56
C THR A 26 -3.19 -11.00 12.83
N THR A 27 -2.32 -10.13 13.37
CA THR A 27 -2.00 -8.82 12.80
C THR A 27 -0.69 -8.89 12.01
N HIS A 28 -0.73 -8.43 10.77
CA HIS A 28 0.41 -8.40 9.88
C HIS A 28 0.61 -6.97 9.34
N VAL A 29 1.80 -6.42 9.56
CA VAL A 29 2.21 -5.13 8.98
C VAL A 29 2.95 -5.42 7.70
N LEU A 30 2.39 -5.01 6.57
CA LEU A 30 2.85 -5.43 5.26
C LEU A 30 2.80 -4.26 4.26
N SER A 31 3.70 -4.28 3.28
CA SER A 31 3.55 -3.46 2.09
C SER A 31 2.34 -3.92 1.26
N THR A 32 1.91 -3.13 0.30
CA THR A 32 0.80 -3.50 -0.59
C THR A 32 1.04 -4.84 -1.30
N GLU A 33 2.24 -5.07 -1.81
CA GLU A 33 2.62 -6.33 -2.43
C GLU A 33 2.72 -7.49 -1.41
N GLY A 34 3.20 -7.18 -0.20
CA GLY A 34 3.22 -8.12 0.92
C GLY A 34 1.82 -8.58 1.30
N MET A 35 0.82 -7.68 1.27
CA MET A 35 -0.58 -8.03 1.51
C MET A 35 -1.11 -9.00 0.46
N VAL A 36 -0.84 -8.73 -0.83
CA VAL A 36 -1.24 -9.62 -1.93
C VAL A 36 -0.65 -11.02 -1.73
N ARG A 37 0.66 -11.11 -1.53
CA ARG A 37 1.33 -12.40 -1.29
C ARG A 37 0.78 -13.13 -0.05
N HIS A 38 0.55 -12.41 1.02
CA HIS A 38 0.02 -12.99 2.26
C HIS A 38 -1.40 -13.56 2.05
N VAL A 39 -2.30 -12.83 1.41
CA VAL A 39 -3.67 -13.32 1.22
C VAL A 39 -3.74 -14.48 0.23
N THR A 40 -2.92 -14.49 -0.81
CA THR A 40 -2.90 -15.60 -1.78
C THR A 40 -2.34 -16.89 -1.19
N SER A 41 -1.35 -16.81 -0.31
CA SER A 41 -0.74 -17.99 0.34
C SER A 41 -1.46 -18.44 1.62
N SER A 42 -2.25 -17.59 2.25
CA SER A 42 -2.92 -17.87 3.52
C SER A 42 -4.06 -18.88 3.36
N LYS A 43 -4.23 -19.73 4.37
CA LYS A 43 -5.42 -20.62 4.49
C LYS A 43 -6.65 -19.90 5.04
N ARG A 44 -6.52 -18.68 5.55
CA ARG A 44 -7.62 -17.87 6.07
C ARG A 44 -8.46 -17.34 4.91
N THR A 45 -9.75 -17.16 5.15
CA THR A 45 -10.72 -16.70 4.15
C THR A 45 -11.18 -15.26 4.37
N ASP A 46 -11.00 -14.74 5.58
CA ASP A 46 -11.51 -13.43 5.98
C ASP A 46 -10.38 -12.51 6.43
N PHE A 47 -10.34 -11.32 5.85
CA PHE A 47 -9.30 -10.33 6.11
C PHE A 47 -9.89 -8.94 6.37
N VAL A 48 -9.55 -8.36 7.50
CA VAL A 48 -9.76 -6.93 7.76
C VAL A 48 -8.53 -6.16 7.29
N VAL A 49 -8.73 -5.11 6.51
CA VAL A 49 -7.67 -4.35 5.85
C VAL A 49 -7.66 -2.92 6.35
N ALA A 50 -6.59 -2.57 7.06
CA ALA A 50 -6.37 -1.25 7.65
C ALA A 50 -5.40 -0.43 6.79
N THR A 51 -5.88 0.01 5.62
CA THR A 51 -5.20 0.92 4.71
C THR A 51 -6.22 1.57 3.77
N GLU A 52 -5.75 2.30 2.77
CA GLU A 52 -6.58 2.93 1.75
C GLU A 52 -7.44 1.88 1.00
N THR A 53 -8.74 2.19 0.86
CA THR A 53 -9.75 1.22 0.39
C THR A 53 -9.53 0.71 -1.04
N GLY A 54 -8.80 1.44 -1.87
CA GLY A 54 -8.53 1.04 -3.27
C GLY A 54 -7.80 -0.29 -3.41
N ILE A 55 -7.01 -0.70 -2.41
CA ILE A 55 -6.33 -2.00 -2.44
C ILE A 55 -7.31 -3.18 -2.43
N LEU A 56 -8.51 -2.99 -1.88
CA LEU A 56 -9.53 -4.06 -1.81
C LEU A 56 -9.90 -4.58 -3.21
N HIS A 57 -9.90 -3.70 -4.22
CA HIS A 57 -10.13 -4.10 -5.60
C HIS A 57 -9.08 -5.12 -6.06
N ARG A 58 -7.79 -4.83 -5.81
CA ARG A 58 -6.70 -5.73 -6.18
C ARG A 58 -6.75 -7.03 -5.39
N LEU A 59 -6.97 -6.97 -4.07
CA LEU A 59 -7.05 -8.16 -3.23
C LEU A 59 -8.18 -9.10 -3.66
N ARG A 60 -9.37 -8.55 -3.99
CA ARG A 60 -10.51 -9.34 -4.50
C ARG A 60 -10.24 -9.96 -5.86
N LYS A 61 -9.45 -9.30 -6.71
CA LYS A 61 -9.05 -9.83 -8.02
C LYS A 61 -8.04 -10.96 -7.89
N GLU A 62 -7.05 -10.83 -6.99
CA GLU A 62 -5.97 -11.81 -6.81
C GLU A 62 -6.39 -13.02 -5.96
N ALA A 63 -7.38 -12.85 -5.07
CA ALA A 63 -7.90 -13.91 -4.21
C ALA A 63 -9.45 -13.85 -4.16
N PRO A 64 -10.14 -14.24 -5.25
CA PRO A 64 -11.59 -14.11 -5.39
C PRO A 64 -12.39 -15.03 -4.46
N ASP A 65 -11.78 -16.08 -3.95
CA ASP A 65 -12.32 -17.01 -2.97
C ASP A 65 -12.35 -16.47 -1.52
N LYS A 66 -11.81 -15.26 -1.31
CA LYS A 66 -11.64 -14.65 0.01
C LYS A 66 -12.47 -13.39 0.19
N ARG A 67 -12.77 -13.08 1.44
CA ARG A 67 -13.55 -11.90 1.83
C ARG A 67 -12.66 -10.85 2.45
N PHE A 68 -12.82 -9.61 1.98
CA PHE A 68 -12.02 -8.47 2.42
C PHE A 68 -12.92 -7.36 2.94
N TYR A 69 -12.65 -6.90 4.14
CA TYR A 69 -13.38 -5.88 4.86
C TYR A 69 -12.47 -4.68 5.11
N ALA A 70 -12.90 -3.49 4.71
CA ALA A 70 -12.20 -2.27 5.08
C ALA A 70 -12.31 -2.05 6.59
N MET A 71 -11.22 -1.70 7.27
CA MET A 71 -11.26 -1.22 8.64
C MET A 71 -12.11 0.06 8.75
N SER A 72 -12.07 0.89 7.73
CA SER A 72 -12.90 2.08 7.58
C SER A 72 -13.19 2.34 6.11
N GLU A 73 -14.46 2.48 5.75
CA GLU A 73 -14.88 2.89 4.40
C GLU A 73 -14.42 4.34 4.06
N ARG A 74 -14.04 5.12 5.07
CA ARG A 74 -13.51 6.47 4.91
C ARG A 74 -11.99 6.52 4.72
N ALA A 75 -11.31 5.37 4.72
CA ALA A 75 -9.86 5.29 4.51
C ALA A 75 -9.50 5.56 3.05
N VAL A 76 -9.67 6.79 2.60
CA VAL A 76 -9.35 7.27 1.26
C VAL A 76 -8.18 8.24 1.34
N CYS A 77 -7.08 7.90 0.69
CA CYS A 77 -5.91 8.76 0.62
C CYS A 77 -6.10 9.86 -0.43
N ARG A 78 -6.23 11.12 0.01
CA ARG A 78 -6.40 12.27 -0.90
C ARG A 78 -5.25 12.40 -1.89
N TYR A 79 -4.02 12.12 -1.47
CA TYR A 79 -2.84 12.22 -2.33
C TYR A 79 -2.86 11.17 -3.44
N MET A 80 -3.19 9.92 -3.13
CA MET A 80 -3.33 8.87 -4.13
C MET A 80 -4.46 9.14 -5.14
N LYS A 81 -5.47 9.92 -4.76
CA LYS A 81 -6.62 10.28 -5.63
C LYS A 81 -6.42 11.58 -6.42
N GLN A 82 -5.26 12.23 -6.31
CA GLN A 82 -4.96 13.43 -7.11
C GLN A 82 -4.66 13.12 -8.58
N ILE A 83 -4.13 11.95 -8.87
CA ILE A 83 -3.90 11.49 -10.24
C ILE A 83 -5.19 10.85 -10.74
N THR A 84 -5.77 11.45 -11.77
CA THR A 84 -7.00 10.97 -12.42
C THR A 84 -6.67 10.42 -13.82
N LEU A 85 -7.56 9.60 -14.39
CA LEU A 85 -7.41 9.11 -15.76
C LEU A 85 -7.27 10.23 -16.80
N PRO A 86 -8.04 11.34 -16.75
CA PRO A 86 -7.80 12.48 -17.64
C PRO A 86 -6.41 13.05 -17.51
N LYS A 87 -5.91 13.28 -16.28
CA LYS A 87 -4.54 13.78 -16.06
C LYS A 87 -3.48 12.84 -16.61
N LEU A 88 -3.65 11.53 -16.41
CA LEU A 88 -2.74 10.54 -16.96
C LEU A 88 -2.75 10.56 -18.49
N ARG A 89 -3.94 10.56 -19.11
CA ARG A 89 -4.08 10.68 -20.56
C ARG A 89 -3.38 11.93 -21.10
N ASP A 90 -3.63 13.08 -20.48
CA ASP A 90 -3.13 14.37 -20.95
C ASP A 90 -1.62 14.48 -20.75
N SER A 91 -1.06 13.90 -19.68
CA SER A 91 0.39 13.83 -19.49
C SER A 91 1.09 13.02 -20.58
N LEU A 92 0.49 11.94 -21.04
CA LEU A 92 1.04 11.10 -22.11
C LEU A 92 0.84 11.69 -23.50
N ARG A 93 -0.35 12.27 -23.78
CA ARG A 93 -0.69 12.79 -25.10
C ARG A 93 -0.06 14.16 -25.38
N GLU A 94 0.01 15.00 -24.37
CA GLU A 94 0.42 16.41 -24.51
C GLU A 94 1.75 16.70 -23.80
N MET A 95 2.40 15.66 -23.25
CA MET A 95 3.66 15.77 -22.48
C MET A 95 3.57 16.80 -21.35
N GLN A 96 2.41 16.88 -20.71
CA GLN A 96 2.16 17.78 -19.57
C GLN A 96 2.72 17.22 -18.27
N TYR A 97 2.90 18.11 -17.30
CA TYR A 97 3.40 17.81 -15.95
C TYR A 97 4.82 17.18 -15.94
N PRO A 98 5.80 17.80 -16.64
CA PRO A 98 7.17 17.29 -16.58
C PRO A 98 7.68 17.37 -15.14
N VAL A 99 8.37 16.32 -14.72
CA VAL A 99 9.07 16.29 -13.43
C VAL A 99 10.57 16.38 -13.73
N THR A 100 11.22 17.38 -13.16
CA THR A 100 12.67 17.56 -13.29
C THR A 100 13.33 17.47 -11.92
N VAL A 101 14.51 16.85 -11.88
CA VAL A 101 15.35 16.78 -10.69
C VAL A 101 16.70 17.39 -11.06
N PRO A 102 17.26 18.32 -10.25
CA PRO A 102 18.59 18.87 -10.50
C PRO A 102 19.64 17.75 -10.62
N ASP A 103 20.56 17.89 -11.56
CA ASP A 103 21.50 16.82 -11.93
C ASP A 103 22.37 16.36 -10.76
N ASP A 104 22.80 17.28 -9.89
CA ASP A 104 23.57 16.95 -8.70
C ASP A 104 22.78 16.13 -7.68
N VAL A 105 21.47 16.43 -7.53
CA VAL A 105 20.54 15.66 -6.68
C VAL A 105 20.29 14.29 -7.29
N ALA A 106 20.03 14.23 -8.60
CA ALA A 106 19.81 12.99 -9.34
C ALA A 106 21.02 12.05 -9.24
N ALA A 107 22.24 12.56 -9.40
CA ALA A 107 23.47 11.79 -9.30
C ALA A 107 23.69 11.20 -7.89
N ARG A 108 23.35 11.95 -6.84
CA ARG A 108 23.45 11.45 -5.46
C ARG A 108 22.36 10.42 -5.14
N ALA A 109 21.13 10.68 -5.57
CA ALA A 109 20.02 9.75 -5.38
C ALA A 109 20.24 8.43 -6.12
N ARG A 110 20.76 8.47 -7.35
CA ARG A 110 21.07 7.28 -8.14
C ARG A 110 22.01 6.32 -7.41
N ARG A 111 23.09 6.82 -6.80
CA ARG A 111 24.01 5.99 -6.01
C ARG A 111 23.33 5.26 -4.86
N ALA A 112 22.39 5.92 -4.17
CA ALA A 112 21.63 5.28 -3.09
C ALA A 112 20.70 4.17 -3.61
N ILE A 113 20.05 4.40 -4.76
CA ILE A 113 19.17 3.41 -5.42
C ILE A 113 19.97 2.21 -5.92
N GLU A 114 21.09 2.43 -6.58
CA GLU A 114 21.99 1.38 -7.07
C GLU A 114 22.46 0.50 -5.92
N ARG A 115 22.93 1.10 -4.82
CA ARG A 115 23.32 0.35 -3.64
C ARG A 115 22.16 -0.44 -3.00
N MET A 116 20.95 0.09 -3.01
CA MET A 116 19.77 -0.63 -2.51
C MET A 116 19.48 -1.89 -3.34
N VAL A 117 19.64 -1.81 -4.66
CA VAL A 117 19.40 -2.94 -5.58
C VAL A 117 20.49 -4.01 -5.46
N GLU A 118 21.72 -3.64 -5.06
CA GLU A 118 22.84 -4.58 -4.84
C GLU A 118 22.64 -5.46 -3.58
N ILE A 119 21.78 -5.06 -2.65
CA ILE A 119 21.55 -5.75 -1.36
C ILE A 119 20.43 -6.79 -1.45
N VAL A 120 19.68 -6.85 -2.54
CA VAL A 120 18.50 -7.73 -2.73
C VAL A 120 18.91 -9.07 -3.33
#